data_53f4709c67e7cdddce8f0e0ff72924f5
#
_entry.id   53f4709c67e7cdddce8f0e0ff72924f5
#
_cell.length_a   1.000
_cell.length_b   1.000
_cell.length_c   1.000
_cell.angle_alpha   90.00
_cell.angle_beta   90.00
_cell.angle_gamma   90.00
#
_symmetry.space_group_name_H-M   'P 1'
#
loop_
_entity.id
_entity.type
_entity.pdbx_description
1 polymer ?
#
loop_
_entity_poly.entity_id
_entity_poly.type
_entity_poly.pdbx_seq_one_letter_code
_entity_poly.pdbx_strand_id
1 'polypeptide(L)'
;MKKNKFPYIIRLVISIVVLITAILAIWGIYPVHIMDIQLKPLLQRCLRHPQTIEIILLSVILIATLIFGRFYCSLICPFGILQEVFALIFNKKKNEPVPNAKYKYLIAGISFGLLFGGSALIFRHVDPYTIFGSASSLSIFGICVTIAVIILVFFKNRIFCTNICPVGALLGIISKISIFKIHMDKDKCVTCGMCSRACPSGCIDFKNKKIDNETCVKCLKCSSVCPKNAIKYGHEKKEEEKFNINRREAIYGIGALALFAGAYMAGIKFVKDTTKKIKDIILPPGAENTTRMENTCLNCNLCVKNCTNKILKPADENFNFVHIDYSQGKGYCEFNCNKCSTICPAGAIKRISLEQKQKTRIAMAYIHENICHECGVCVSECPTHAISQPNGKIAQVDGSKCIGCGKCKTVCPFKAIDISAIKKQS
;
A
#
# COMPACT_ATOMS: atom_id res chain seq x y z
N MET A 1 -16.32 28.66 29.95
CA MET A 1 -14.99 28.34 29.40
C MET A 1 -15.17 27.80 27.99
N LYS A 2 -14.64 28.50 26.98
CA LYS A 2 -14.70 28.04 25.57
C LYS A 2 -13.91 26.74 25.42
N LYS A 3 -14.60 25.66 24.95
CA LYS A 3 -13.97 24.38 24.64
C LYS A 3 -12.94 24.60 23.52
N ASN A 4 -11.68 24.28 23.78
CA ASN A 4 -10.65 24.41 22.76
C ASN A 4 -10.76 23.28 21.72
N LYS A 5 -11.63 23.46 20.71
CA LYS A 5 -11.83 22.53 19.61
C LYS A 5 -10.78 22.68 18.50
N PHE A 6 -9.96 23.72 18.57
CA PHE A 6 -9.03 24.12 17.54
C PHE A 6 -8.04 23.02 17.10
N PRO A 7 -7.34 22.31 18.04
CA PRO A 7 -6.40 21.26 17.62
C PRO A 7 -7.06 20.09 16.89
N TYR A 8 -8.28 19.71 17.32
CA TYR A 8 -9.06 18.67 16.66
C TYR A 8 -9.47 19.06 15.24
N ILE A 9 -9.95 20.32 15.05
CA ILE A 9 -10.40 20.83 13.75
C ILE A 9 -9.23 20.92 12.78
N ILE A 10 -8.09 21.50 13.18
CA ILE A 10 -6.89 21.58 12.35
C ILE A 10 -6.48 20.18 11.88
N ARG A 11 -6.35 19.25 12.81
CA ARG A 11 -5.99 17.87 12.47
C ARG A 11 -6.99 17.26 11.49
N LEU A 12 -8.29 17.48 11.66
CA LEU A 12 -9.33 16.96 10.78
C LEU A 12 -9.21 17.55 9.37
N VAL A 13 -8.99 18.86 9.25
CA VAL A 13 -8.79 19.53 7.96
C VAL A 13 -7.58 18.96 7.24
N ILE A 14 -6.44 18.86 7.91
CA ILE A 14 -5.21 18.28 7.34
C ILE A 14 -5.48 16.85 6.85
N SER A 15 -6.17 16.03 7.65
CA SER A 15 -6.44 14.64 7.27
C SER A 15 -7.39 14.53 6.07
N ILE A 16 -8.37 15.42 5.93
CA ILE A 16 -9.25 15.46 4.75
C ILE A 16 -8.45 15.87 3.51
N VAL A 17 -7.56 16.86 3.61
CA VAL A 17 -6.68 17.23 2.51
C VAL A 17 -5.80 16.06 2.08
N VAL A 18 -5.22 15.33 3.04
CA VAL A 18 -4.43 14.10 2.76
C VAL A 18 -5.28 13.04 2.05
N LEU A 19 -6.53 12.83 2.45
CA LEU A 19 -7.43 11.89 1.79
C LEU A 19 -7.73 12.28 0.34
N ILE A 20 -8.06 13.56 0.12
CA ILE A 20 -8.35 14.08 -1.22
C ILE A 20 -7.12 13.95 -2.12
N THR A 21 -5.95 14.37 -1.65
CA THR A 21 -4.69 14.26 -2.42
C THR A 21 -4.35 12.80 -2.72
N ALA A 22 -4.62 11.87 -1.81
CA ALA A 22 -4.42 10.45 -2.03
C ALA A 22 -5.35 9.90 -3.14
N ILE A 23 -6.61 10.32 -3.17
CA ILE A 23 -7.57 9.94 -4.22
C ILE A 23 -7.13 10.51 -5.58
N LEU A 24 -6.77 11.79 -5.64
CA LEU A 24 -6.31 12.45 -6.87
C LEU A 24 -5.03 11.80 -7.41
N ALA A 25 -4.11 11.40 -6.52
CA ALA A 25 -2.90 10.69 -6.91
C ALA A 25 -3.19 9.31 -7.52
N ILE A 26 -4.14 8.54 -6.94
CA ILE A 26 -4.54 7.24 -7.49
C ILE A 26 -5.18 7.38 -8.87
N TRP A 27 -5.95 8.42 -9.09
CA TRP A 27 -6.60 8.67 -10.39
C TRP A 27 -5.65 9.31 -11.42
N GLY A 28 -4.39 9.58 -11.02
CA GLY A 28 -3.37 10.14 -11.92
C GLY A 28 -3.60 11.60 -12.31
N ILE A 29 -4.48 12.30 -11.59
CA ILE A 29 -4.80 13.72 -11.85
C ILE A 29 -3.65 14.60 -11.36
N TYR A 30 -3.00 14.18 -10.27
CA TYR A 30 -1.89 14.94 -9.68
C TYR A 30 -0.73 14.02 -9.29
N PRO A 31 0.52 14.29 -9.69
CA PRO A 31 1.68 13.47 -9.35
C PRO A 31 2.11 13.73 -7.90
N VAL A 32 1.35 13.24 -6.93
CA VAL A 32 1.66 13.44 -5.51
C VAL A 32 2.37 12.22 -4.96
N HIS A 33 3.54 12.44 -4.38
CA HIS A 33 4.34 11.44 -3.69
C HIS A 33 3.78 11.02 -2.32
N ILE A 34 2.55 11.41 -1.97
CA ILE A 34 1.92 11.06 -0.70
C ILE A 34 1.76 9.54 -0.52
N MET A 35 1.67 8.82 -1.63
CA MET A 35 1.61 7.37 -1.64
C MET A 35 2.95 6.73 -1.31
N ASP A 36 4.05 7.43 -1.53
CA ASP A 36 5.41 6.96 -1.24
C ASP A 36 5.72 6.95 0.26
N ILE A 37 5.06 7.82 1.04
CA ILE A 37 5.22 7.92 2.49
C ILE A 37 4.33 6.93 3.27
N GLN A 38 3.55 6.08 2.60
CA GLN A 38 2.76 5.08 3.29
C GLN A 38 3.67 3.98 3.88
N LEU A 39 3.44 3.65 5.16
CA LEU A 39 4.36 2.82 5.94
C LEU A 39 4.67 1.47 5.29
N LYS A 40 3.65 0.76 4.78
CA LYS A 40 3.84 -0.57 4.19
C LYS A 40 4.62 -0.53 2.88
N PRO A 41 4.26 0.29 1.86
CA PRO A 41 5.06 0.42 0.66
C PRO A 41 6.49 0.86 0.95
N LEU A 42 6.67 1.79 1.88
CA LEU A 42 7.99 2.28 2.29
C LEU A 42 8.85 1.18 2.93
N LEU A 43 8.28 0.42 3.87
CA LEU A 43 8.94 -0.74 4.48
C LEU A 43 9.34 -1.78 3.42
N GLN A 44 8.44 -2.05 2.48
CA GLN A 44 8.69 -3.02 1.41
C GLN A 44 9.82 -2.56 0.47
N ARG A 45 9.90 -1.27 0.13
CA ARG A 45 11.02 -0.72 -0.64
C ARG A 45 12.33 -0.81 0.14
N CYS A 46 12.34 -0.43 1.41
CA CYS A 46 13.52 -0.56 2.26
C CYS A 46 14.06 -2.00 2.31
N LEU A 47 13.17 -3.01 2.30
CA LEU A 47 13.57 -4.42 2.30
C LEU A 47 14.09 -4.92 0.96
N ARG A 48 13.64 -4.32 -0.16
CA ARG A 48 13.93 -4.83 -1.52
C ARG A 48 14.97 -4.03 -2.28
N HIS A 49 14.93 -2.72 -2.16
CA HIS A 49 15.83 -1.77 -2.80
C HIS A 49 16.13 -0.64 -1.83
N PRO A 50 16.98 -0.87 -0.81
CA PRO A 50 17.25 0.14 0.19
C PRO A 50 17.93 1.36 -0.47
N GLN A 51 17.22 2.47 -0.50
CA GLN A 51 17.76 3.78 -0.86
C GLN A 51 17.83 4.63 0.41
N THR A 52 18.84 5.48 0.52
CA THR A 52 19.06 6.32 1.70
C THR A 52 17.82 7.12 2.08
N ILE A 53 17.14 7.71 1.09
CA ILE A 53 15.93 8.49 1.33
C ILE A 53 14.78 7.67 1.93
N GLU A 54 14.62 6.40 1.53
CA GLU A 54 13.56 5.53 2.01
C GLU A 54 13.81 5.09 3.46
N ILE A 55 15.07 4.82 3.80
CA ILE A 55 15.49 4.51 5.18
C ILE A 55 15.25 5.72 6.08
N ILE A 56 15.60 6.93 5.61
CA ILE A 56 15.37 8.18 6.37
C ILE A 56 13.87 8.38 6.59
N LEU A 57 13.03 8.26 5.55
CA LEU A 57 11.58 8.43 5.67
C LEU A 57 10.95 7.42 6.63
N LEU A 58 11.35 6.14 6.55
CA LEU A 58 10.88 5.10 7.47
C LEU A 58 11.28 5.43 8.91
N SER A 59 12.53 5.80 9.13
CA SER A 59 13.06 6.18 10.44
C SER A 59 12.30 7.39 11.01
N VAL A 60 12.06 8.42 10.20
CA VAL A 60 11.27 9.61 10.61
C VAL A 60 9.86 9.21 11.07
N ILE A 61 9.16 8.33 10.33
CA ILE A 61 7.82 7.88 10.73
C ILE A 61 7.86 7.11 12.06
N LEU A 62 8.84 6.22 12.25
CA LEU A 62 8.97 5.42 13.46
C LEU A 62 9.36 6.29 14.66
N ILE A 63 10.31 7.20 14.51
CA ILE A 63 10.73 8.16 15.55
C ILE A 63 9.57 9.11 15.89
N ALA A 64 8.88 9.65 14.89
CA ALA A 64 7.70 10.49 15.13
C ALA A 64 6.58 9.71 15.84
N THR A 65 6.42 8.40 15.56
CA THR A 65 5.47 7.55 16.30
C THR A 65 5.94 7.31 17.74
N LEU A 66 7.24 7.17 17.98
CA LEU A 66 7.81 7.05 19.33
C LEU A 66 7.62 8.34 20.14
N ILE A 67 7.71 9.50 19.49
CA ILE A 67 7.52 10.79 20.16
C ILE A 67 6.03 11.06 20.36
N PHE A 68 5.24 11.07 19.30
CA PHE A 68 3.84 11.55 19.29
C PHE A 68 2.79 10.46 19.42
N GLY A 69 3.16 9.18 19.37
CA GLY A 69 2.24 8.05 19.34
C GLY A 69 1.64 7.81 17.95
N ARG A 70 0.54 7.07 17.84
CA ARG A 70 -0.09 6.61 16.58
C ARG A 70 -0.74 7.73 15.75
N PHE A 71 -0.08 8.86 15.57
CA PHE A 71 -0.60 9.98 14.77
C PHE A 71 -0.75 9.61 13.29
N TYR A 72 0.09 8.72 12.77
CA TYR A 72 0.06 8.24 11.40
C TYR A 72 -1.33 7.74 10.98
N CYS A 73 -1.99 6.94 11.84
CA CYS A 73 -3.31 6.35 11.55
C CYS A 73 -4.45 7.38 11.47
N SER A 74 -4.27 8.57 12.01
CA SER A 74 -5.30 9.62 12.00
C SER A 74 -4.98 10.78 11.07
N LEU A 75 -3.73 10.90 10.59
CA LEU A 75 -3.29 12.06 9.82
C LEU A 75 -2.82 11.69 8.41
N ILE A 76 -2.16 10.54 8.25
CA ILE A 76 -1.46 10.16 7.02
C ILE A 76 -2.14 8.98 6.32
N CYS A 77 -2.67 8.00 7.06
CA CYS A 77 -3.28 6.80 6.46
C CYS A 77 -4.65 7.11 5.84
N PRO A 78 -4.81 7.05 4.50
CA PRO A 78 -6.08 7.43 3.84
C PRO A 78 -7.24 6.54 4.28
N PHE A 79 -7.00 5.24 4.48
CA PHE A 79 -8.04 4.30 4.92
C PHE A 79 -8.47 4.53 6.37
N GLY A 80 -7.54 4.95 7.24
CA GLY A 80 -7.86 5.35 8.61
C GLY A 80 -8.68 6.64 8.66
N ILE A 81 -8.39 7.59 7.78
CA ILE A 81 -9.13 8.85 7.63
C ILE A 81 -10.53 8.56 7.07
N LEU A 82 -10.63 7.69 6.06
CA LEU A 82 -11.90 7.27 5.47
C LEU A 82 -12.86 6.70 6.53
N GLN A 83 -12.36 5.82 7.41
CA GLN A 83 -13.17 5.30 8.53
C GLN A 83 -13.64 6.41 9.48
N GLU A 84 -12.81 7.43 9.73
CA GLU A 84 -13.23 8.58 10.57
C GLU A 84 -14.31 9.41 9.89
N VAL A 85 -14.21 9.66 8.59
CA VAL A 85 -15.23 10.39 7.82
C VAL A 85 -16.57 9.65 7.87
N PHE A 86 -16.60 8.35 7.63
CA PHE A 86 -17.83 7.57 7.76
C PHE A 86 -18.36 7.54 9.18
N ALA A 87 -17.50 7.45 10.20
CA ALA A 87 -17.91 7.52 11.59
C ALA A 87 -18.52 8.88 11.98
N LEU A 88 -18.11 9.97 11.31
CA LEU A 88 -18.73 11.29 11.46
C LEU A 88 -20.10 11.37 10.77
N ILE A 89 -20.22 10.80 9.56
CA ILE A 89 -21.47 10.76 8.77
C ILE A 89 -22.55 9.95 9.52
N PHE A 90 -22.19 8.78 10.04
CA PHE A 90 -23.14 7.92 10.77
C PHE A 90 -23.55 8.48 12.13
N ASN A 91 -22.86 9.51 12.62
CA ASN A 91 -23.16 10.32 13.81
C ASN A 91 -23.70 9.51 15.02
N LYS A 92 -23.08 8.38 15.32
CA LYS A 92 -23.50 7.53 16.46
C LYS A 92 -23.29 8.26 17.78
N LYS A 93 -24.40 8.48 18.51
CA LYS A 93 -24.40 9.09 19.85
C LYS A 93 -23.79 8.18 20.93
N LYS A 94 -23.65 6.87 20.68
CA LYS A 94 -23.08 5.91 21.63
C LYS A 94 -21.98 5.08 20.96
N ASN A 95 -20.72 5.43 21.20
CA ASN A 95 -19.60 4.58 20.88
C ASN A 95 -19.35 3.64 22.07
N GLU A 96 -19.56 2.35 21.87
CA GLU A 96 -19.13 1.37 22.86
C GLU A 96 -17.60 1.23 22.82
N PRO A 97 -16.96 0.97 23.97
CA PRO A 97 -15.54 0.65 24.00
C PRO A 97 -15.24 -0.52 23.08
N VAL A 98 -14.26 -0.34 22.17
CA VAL A 98 -13.78 -1.44 21.32
C VAL A 98 -12.75 -2.22 22.14
N PRO A 99 -12.96 -3.52 22.41
CA PRO A 99 -11.99 -4.29 23.15
C PRO A 99 -10.66 -4.32 22.38
N ASN A 100 -9.56 -4.12 23.10
CA ASN A 100 -8.21 -4.25 22.54
C ASN A 100 -7.91 -5.75 22.33
N ALA A 101 -8.23 -6.25 21.15
CA ALA A 101 -8.06 -7.65 20.83
C ALA A 101 -6.57 -7.98 20.59
N LYS A 102 -6.03 -8.84 21.42
CA LYS A 102 -4.61 -9.24 21.38
C LYS A 102 -4.27 -10.12 20.16
N TYR A 103 -5.25 -10.77 19.52
CA TYR A 103 -5.04 -11.55 18.29
C TYR A 103 -4.48 -10.73 17.12
N LYS A 104 -4.60 -9.39 17.15
CA LYS A 104 -3.95 -8.51 16.17
C LYS A 104 -2.44 -8.72 16.06
N TYR A 105 -1.79 -9.13 17.14
CA TYR A 105 -0.36 -9.42 17.15
C TYR A 105 -0.04 -10.70 16.39
N LEU A 106 -0.93 -11.71 16.44
CA LEU A 106 -0.78 -12.94 15.66
C LEU A 106 -0.89 -12.62 14.16
N ILE A 107 -1.90 -11.83 13.78
CA ILE A 107 -2.06 -11.35 12.38
C ILE A 107 -0.84 -10.56 11.94
N ALA A 108 -0.33 -9.67 12.78
CA ALA A 108 0.87 -8.90 12.49
C ALA A 108 2.11 -9.81 12.35
N GLY A 109 2.29 -10.78 13.25
CA GLY A 109 3.40 -11.74 13.20
C GLY A 109 3.43 -12.50 11.86
N ILE A 110 2.31 -13.08 11.46
CA ILE A 110 2.19 -13.79 10.18
C ILE A 110 2.43 -12.82 9.00
N SER A 111 1.81 -11.65 9.01
CA SER A 111 1.90 -10.68 7.91
C SER A 111 3.34 -10.16 7.72
N PHE A 112 3.99 -9.76 8.79
CA PHE A 112 5.38 -9.29 8.73
C PHE A 112 6.35 -10.45 8.47
N GLY A 113 6.13 -11.65 9.05
CA GLY A 113 6.95 -12.82 8.77
C GLY A 113 6.99 -13.16 7.28
N LEU A 114 5.83 -13.25 6.63
CA LEU A 114 5.75 -13.46 5.18
C LEU A 114 6.40 -12.32 4.39
N LEU A 115 6.19 -11.05 4.80
CA LEU A 115 6.79 -9.90 4.12
C LEU A 115 8.32 -9.95 4.15
N PHE A 116 8.92 -10.22 5.30
CA PHE A 116 10.36 -10.38 5.46
C PHE A 116 10.88 -11.62 4.73
N GLY A 117 10.11 -12.73 4.70
CA GLY A 117 10.39 -13.93 3.92
C GLY A 117 10.26 -13.75 2.41
N GLY A 118 9.80 -12.60 1.95
CA GLY A 118 9.73 -12.24 0.54
C GLY A 118 8.35 -12.22 -0.08
N SER A 119 7.31 -12.66 0.62
CA SER A 119 5.94 -12.74 0.10
C SER A 119 5.05 -11.63 0.66
N ALA A 120 4.36 -10.90 -0.20
CA ALA A 120 3.38 -9.90 0.19
C ALA A 120 1.94 -10.44 0.29
N LEU A 121 1.76 -11.79 0.25
CA LEU A 121 0.46 -12.46 0.08
C LEU A 121 -0.61 -11.96 1.06
N ILE A 122 -0.37 -12.05 2.37
CA ILE A 122 -1.34 -11.62 3.39
C ILE A 122 -1.48 -10.11 3.43
N PHE A 123 -0.37 -9.38 3.34
CA PHE A 123 -0.42 -7.92 3.30
C PHE A 123 -1.30 -7.39 2.17
N ARG A 124 -1.33 -8.05 1.02
CA ARG A 124 -2.19 -7.69 -0.12
C ARG A 124 -3.67 -7.60 0.25
N HIS A 125 -4.12 -8.44 1.19
CA HIS A 125 -5.53 -8.55 1.57
C HIS A 125 -5.91 -7.81 2.87
N VAL A 126 -4.94 -7.55 3.74
CA VAL A 126 -5.19 -7.00 5.09
C VAL A 126 -4.61 -5.58 5.26
N ASP A 127 -3.76 -5.13 4.36
CA ASP A 127 -3.17 -3.80 4.44
C ASP A 127 -4.15 -2.69 4.04
N PRO A 128 -4.35 -1.68 4.89
CA PRO A 128 -5.28 -0.58 4.61
C PRO A 128 -4.95 0.20 3.35
N TYR A 129 -3.66 0.33 3.01
CA TYR A 129 -3.21 0.99 1.79
C TYR A 129 -3.63 0.23 0.53
N THR A 130 -3.40 -1.09 0.52
CA THR A 130 -3.76 -1.95 -0.62
C THR A 130 -5.26 -2.00 -0.83
N ILE A 131 -6.05 -2.13 0.25
CA ILE A 131 -7.51 -2.11 0.19
C ILE A 131 -8.00 -0.77 -0.39
N PHE A 132 -7.49 0.35 0.11
CA PHE A 132 -7.85 1.69 -0.37
C PHE A 132 -7.48 1.89 -1.84
N GLY A 133 -6.28 1.50 -2.25
CA GLY A 133 -5.82 1.58 -3.64
C GLY A 133 -6.66 0.72 -4.59
N SER A 134 -6.95 -0.52 -4.21
CA SER A 134 -7.78 -1.44 -4.99
C SER A 134 -9.23 -0.95 -5.12
N ALA A 135 -9.82 -0.43 -4.06
CA ALA A 135 -11.16 0.16 -4.10
C ALA A 135 -11.22 1.40 -5.01
N SER A 136 -10.26 2.30 -4.87
CA SER A 136 -10.16 3.51 -5.70
C SER A 136 -9.88 3.20 -7.17
N SER A 137 -9.28 2.04 -7.47
CA SER A 137 -9.08 1.52 -8.83
C SER A 137 -10.29 0.75 -9.38
N LEU A 138 -11.41 0.71 -8.63
CA LEU A 138 -12.64 0.00 -9.00
C LEU A 138 -12.46 -1.54 -9.10
N SER A 139 -11.53 -2.12 -8.33
CA SER A 139 -11.42 -3.56 -8.19
C SER A 139 -12.58 -4.11 -7.35
N ILE A 140 -13.26 -5.16 -7.82
CA ILE A 140 -14.38 -5.81 -7.12
C ILE A 140 -13.97 -6.19 -5.69
N PHE A 141 -12.81 -6.84 -5.54
CA PHE A 141 -12.27 -7.21 -4.22
C PHE A 141 -12.11 -6.00 -3.31
N GLY A 142 -11.45 -4.93 -3.80
CA GLY A 142 -11.22 -3.70 -3.03
C GLY A 142 -12.52 -3.03 -2.61
N ILE A 143 -13.52 -2.99 -3.49
CA ILE A 143 -14.85 -2.44 -3.23
C ILE A 143 -15.56 -3.27 -2.16
N CYS A 144 -15.62 -4.59 -2.31
CA CYS A 144 -16.29 -5.49 -1.36
C CYS A 144 -15.68 -5.38 0.05
N VAL A 145 -14.35 -5.39 0.17
CA VAL A 145 -13.66 -5.24 1.47
C VAL A 145 -13.89 -3.85 2.06
N THR A 146 -13.88 -2.80 1.25
CA THR A 146 -14.15 -1.45 1.72
C THR A 146 -15.58 -1.31 2.22
N ILE A 147 -16.57 -1.85 1.51
CA ILE A 147 -17.97 -1.89 1.95
C ILE A 147 -18.09 -2.67 3.27
N ALA A 148 -17.45 -3.83 3.39
CA ALA A 148 -17.45 -4.61 4.63
C ALA A 148 -16.87 -3.80 5.80
N VAL A 149 -15.77 -3.07 5.58
CA VAL A 149 -15.17 -2.21 6.61
C VAL A 149 -16.08 -1.03 6.94
N ILE A 150 -16.77 -0.42 5.98
CA ILE A 150 -17.76 0.65 6.22
C ILE A 150 -18.92 0.12 7.06
N ILE A 151 -19.41 -1.07 6.79
CA ILE A 151 -20.43 -1.76 7.61
C ILE A 151 -19.91 -1.97 9.04
N LEU A 152 -18.66 -2.43 9.20
CA LEU A 152 -18.03 -2.57 10.52
C LEU A 152 -17.91 -1.22 11.24
N VAL A 153 -17.60 -0.13 10.52
CA VAL A 153 -17.57 1.24 11.08
C VAL A 153 -18.97 1.65 11.56
N PHE A 154 -20.03 1.24 10.85
CA PHE A 154 -21.40 1.48 11.30
C PHE A 154 -21.68 0.82 12.66
N PHE A 155 -21.15 -0.37 12.95
CA PHE A 155 -21.33 -1.05 14.24
C PHE A 155 -20.34 -0.59 15.31
N LYS A 156 -19.04 -0.52 15.01
CA LYS A 156 -17.95 -0.29 15.99
C LYS A 156 -16.82 0.59 15.44
N ASN A 157 -17.12 1.71 14.85
CA ASN A 157 -16.14 2.70 14.36
C ASN A 157 -14.82 2.10 13.81
N ARG A 158 -13.65 2.41 14.39
CA ARG A 158 -12.34 2.03 13.87
C ARG A 158 -11.89 0.60 14.23
N ILE A 159 -12.79 -0.40 14.28
CA ILE A 159 -12.46 -1.78 14.67
C ILE A 159 -11.37 -2.40 13.79
N PHE A 160 -11.37 -2.13 12.48
CA PHE A 160 -10.36 -2.64 11.56
C PHE A 160 -8.97 -2.15 11.94
N CYS A 161 -8.78 -0.83 12.11
CA CYS A 161 -7.48 -0.24 12.47
C CYS A 161 -7.00 -0.65 13.86
N THR A 162 -7.92 -0.99 14.78
CA THR A 162 -7.60 -1.32 16.17
C THR A 162 -7.25 -2.80 16.34
N ASN A 163 -7.96 -3.70 15.63
CA ASN A 163 -7.94 -5.14 15.92
C ASN A 163 -7.46 -6.03 14.77
N ILE A 164 -7.42 -5.54 13.53
CA ILE A 164 -7.09 -6.37 12.36
C ILE A 164 -5.79 -5.89 11.69
N CYS A 165 -5.64 -4.57 11.54
CA CYS A 165 -4.56 -3.98 10.76
C CYS A 165 -3.16 -4.29 11.33
N PRO A 166 -2.25 -4.95 10.58
CA PRO A 166 -0.89 -5.25 11.05
C PRO A 166 -0.05 -3.99 11.27
N VAL A 167 -0.21 -2.97 10.42
CA VAL A 167 0.44 -1.66 10.61
C VAL A 167 -0.05 -1.01 11.91
N GLY A 168 -1.35 -1.12 12.20
CA GLY A 168 -1.94 -0.65 13.44
C GLY A 168 -1.41 -1.38 14.68
N ALA A 169 -1.13 -2.68 14.59
CA ALA A 169 -0.52 -3.45 15.66
C ALA A 169 0.92 -2.99 15.93
N LEU A 170 1.75 -2.86 14.88
CA LEU A 170 3.15 -2.39 14.98
C LEU A 170 3.24 -0.99 15.61
N LEU A 171 2.52 -0.02 15.04
CA LEU A 171 2.53 1.36 15.55
C LEU A 171 1.90 1.45 16.95
N GLY A 172 1.01 0.51 17.31
CA GLY A 172 0.43 0.39 18.64
C GLY A 172 1.46 0.07 19.70
N ILE A 173 2.32 -0.91 19.43
CA ILE A 173 3.42 -1.29 20.35
C ILE A 173 4.34 -0.08 20.59
N ILE A 174 4.75 0.62 19.54
CA ILE A 174 5.59 1.81 19.63
C ILE A 174 4.85 2.91 20.41
N SER A 175 3.56 3.12 20.15
CA SER A 175 2.76 4.15 20.84
C SER A 175 2.56 3.87 22.32
N LYS A 176 2.63 2.62 22.78
CA LYS A 176 2.56 2.26 24.19
C LYS A 176 3.71 2.87 25.00
N ILE A 177 4.88 2.97 24.37
CA ILE A 177 6.10 3.56 24.98
C ILE A 177 6.36 5.01 24.52
N SER A 178 5.42 5.63 23.78
CA SER A 178 5.60 6.99 23.26
C SER A 178 5.78 8.03 24.38
N ILE A 179 6.56 9.09 24.07
CA ILE A 179 6.87 10.18 25.01
C ILE A 179 5.61 11.00 25.30
N PHE A 180 4.90 11.41 24.24
CA PHE A 180 3.64 12.17 24.39
C PHE A 180 2.46 11.21 24.39
N LYS A 181 1.70 11.26 25.49
CA LYS A 181 0.50 10.43 25.71
C LYS A 181 -0.75 11.27 25.91
N ILE A 182 -1.91 10.68 25.64
CA ILE A 182 -3.16 11.24 26.14
C ILE A 182 -3.36 10.66 27.53
N HIS A 183 -3.50 11.52 28.50
CA HIS A 183 -3.74 11.16 29.91
C HIS A 183 -4.97 11.85 30.46
N MET A 184 -5.56 11.25 31.49
CA MET A 184 -6.75 11.74 32.17
C MET A 184 -6.37 12.17 33.59
N ASP A 185 -6.60 13.44 33.89
CA ASP A 185 -6.48 14.00 35.21
C ASP A 185 -7.60 13.40 36.10
N LYS A 186 -7.19 12.56 37.05
CA LYS A 186 -8.13 11.78 37.89
C LYS A 186 -8.97 12.68 38.80
N ASP A 187 -8.41 13.82 39.23
CA ASP A 187 -9.06 14.76 40.17
C ASP A 187 -10.11 15.61 39.45
N LYS A 188 -9.85 15.99 38.20
CA LYS A 188 -10.78 16.77 37.38
C LYS A 188 -11.84 15.93 36.69
N CYS A 189 -11.67 14.61 36.63
CA CYS A 189 -12.57 13.71 35.94
C CYS A 189 -13.81 13.39 36.79
N VAL A 190 -14.97 13.83 36.33
CA VAL A 190 -16.28 13.57 36.96
C VAL A 190 -16.99 12.33 36.39
N THR A 191 -16.28 11.43 35.73
CA THR A 191 -16.79 10.15 35.19
C THR A 191 -18.04 10.23 34.30
N CYS A 192 -18.30 11.36 33.64
CA CYS A 192 -19.48 11.59 32.82
C CYS A 192 -19.56 10.77 31.53
N GLY A 193 -18.49 10.10 31.14
CA GLY A 193 -18.41 9.20 29.96
C GLY A 193 -18.44 9.88 28.58
N MET A 194 -18.50 11.22 28.49
CA MET A 194 -18.57 11.93 27.19
C MET A 194 -17.36 11.65 26.30
N CYS A 195 -16.16 11.55 26.88
CA CYS A 195 -14.91 11.25 26.16
C CYS A 195 -14.92 9.82 25.58
N SER A 196 -15.41 8.84 26.33
CA SER A 196 -15.53 7.45 25.88
C SER A 196 -16.53 7.33 24.72
N ARG A 197 -17.71 7.96 24.86
CA ARG A 197 -18.72 8.01 23.79
C ARG A 197 -18.26 8.70 22.53
N ALA A 198 -17.37 9.69 22.64
CA ALA A 198 -16.83 10.41 21.51
C ALA A 198 -15.61 9.71 20.86
N CYS A 199 -14.99 8.72 21.55
CA CYS A 199 -13.75 8.10 21.10
C CYS A 199 -13.95 7.15 19.92
N PRO A 200 -13.40 7.42 18.72
CA PRO A 200 -13.57 6.54 17.57
C PRO A 200 -12.79 5.21 17.69
N SER A 201 -11.76 5.16 18.53
CA SER A 201 -10.96 3.94 18.78
C SER A 201 -11.41 3.14 19.97
N GLY A 202 -12.38 3.65 20.76
CA GLY A 202 -12.88 2.98 21.96
C GLY A 202 -11.82 2.73 23.06
N CYS A 203 -10.76 3.55 23.10
CA CYS A 203 -9.58 3.33 23.95
C CYS A 203 -9.72 3.98 25.35
N ILE A 204 -10.88 4.49 25.72
CA ILE A 204 -11.08 5.24 26.97
C ILE A 204 -11.99 4.46 27.92
N ASP A 205 -11.42 4.02 29.02
CA ASP A 205 -12.16 3.51 30.18
C ASP A 205 -12.38 4.67 31.17
N PHE A 206 -13.56 5.29 31.06
CA PHE A 206 -13.91 6.43 31.89
C PHE A 206 -14.24 6.03 33.34
N LYS A 207 -14.65 4.76 33.60
CA LYS A 207 -14.95 4.25 34.93
C LYS A 207 -13.68 4.12 35.76
N ASN A 208 -12.64 3.48 35.16
CA ASN A 208 -11.32 3.31 35.78
C ASN A 208 -10.39 4.49 35.52
N LYS A 209 -10.87 5.57 34.87
CA LYS A 209 -10.09 6.77 34.55
C LYS A 209 -8.77 6.45 33.81
N LYS A 210 -8.79 5.46 32.89
CA LYS A 210 -7.62 5.00 32.12
C LYS A 210 -7.81 5.21 30.63
N ILE A 211 -6.69 5.49 29.93
CA ILE A 211 -6.65 5.61 28.47
C ILE A 211 -5.62 4.63 27.93
N ASP A 212 -6.06 3.71 27.06
CA ASP A 212 -5.15 2.80 26.35
C ASP A 212 -4.45 3.53 25.21
N ASN A 213 -3.20 3.94 25.44
CA ASN A 213 -2.38 4.64 24.46
C ASN A 213 -1.86 3.73 23.33
N GLU A 214 -1.94 2.40 23.48
CA GLU A 214 -1.66 1.42 22.43
C GLU A 214 -2.68 1.49 21.30
N THR A 215 -3.98 1.63 21.62
CA THR A 215 -5.06 1.71 20.63
C THR A 215 -5.42 3.14 20.24
N CYS A 216 -4.98 4.12 21.01
CA CYS A 216 -5.27 5.55 20.78
C CYS A 216 -4.57 6.07 19.51
N VAL A 217 -5.34 6.58 18.55
CA VAL A 217 -4.84 7.17 17.28
C VAL A 217 -4.55 8.67 17.39
N LYS A 218 -4.53 9.24 18.58
CA LYS A 218 -4.23 10.66 18.86
C LYS A 218 -5.11 11.66 18.05
N CYS A 219 -6.39 11.33 17.87
CA CYS A 219 -7.33 12.19 17.11
C CYS A 219 -7.78 13.45 17.87
N LEU A 220 -7.51 13.56 19.19
CA LEU A 220 -7.82 14.68 20.08
C LEU A 220 -9.33 14.98 20.28
N LYS A 221 -10.25 14.17 19.75
CA LYS A 221 -11.69 14.36 19.87
C LYS A 221 -12.16 14.31 21.33
N CYS A 222 -11.56 13.44 22.15
CA CYS A 222 -11.88 13.32 23.57
C CYS A 222 -11.57 14.59 24.37
N SER A 223 -10.46 15.26 24.07
CA SER A 223 -10.10 16.54 24.69
C SER A 223 -11.09 17.66 24.32
N SER A 224 -11.55 17.69 23.06
CA SER A 224 -12.49 18.72 22.58
C SER A 224 -13.90 18.61 23.18
N VAL A 225 -14.31 17.42 23.66
CA VAL A 225 -15.65 17.18 24.25
C VAL A 225 -15.65 17.19 25.79
N CYS A 226 -14.48 17.15 26.43
CA CYS A 226 -14.40 17.09 27.89
C CYS A 226 -14.84 18.41 28.53
N PRO A 227 -15.94 18.44 29.38
CA PRO A 227 -16.42 19.67 29.95
C PRO A 227 -15.50 20.23 31.05
N LYS A 228 -14.73 19.37 31.69
CA LYS A 228 -13.82 19.71 32.80
C LYS A 228 -12.36 19.83 32.39
N ASN A 229 -12.04 19.74 31.06
CA ASN A 229 -10.67 19.74 30.53
C ASN A 229 -9.75 18.74 31.27
N ALA A 230 -10.32 17.61 31.71
CA ALA A 230 -9.58 16.55 32.39
C ALA A 230 -8.67 15.74 31.48
N ILE A 231 -8.83 15.85 30.14
CA ILE A 231 -8.02 15.11 29.18
C ILE A 231 -6.99 16.04 28.55
N LYS A 232 -5.72 15.66 28.68
CA LYS A 232 -4.57 16.42 28.15
C LYS A 232 -3.72 15.52 27.25
N TYR A 233 -3.13 16.13 26.24
CA TYR A 233 -2.07 15.51 25.42
C TYR A 233 -0.75 16.16 25.82
N GLY A 234 0.20 15.37 26.27
CA GLY A 234 1.48 15.87 26.75
C GLY A 234 2.36 14.78 27.34
N HIS A 235 3.47 15.21 27.90
CA HIS A 235 4.37 14.35 28.65
C HIS A 235 3.68 13.98 29.98
N GLU A 236 3.52 12.68 30.22
CA GLU A 236 3.00 12.17 31.50
C GLU A 236 4.13 12.21 32.52
N LYS A 237 3.95 12.94 33.62
CA LYS A 237 4.82 12.78 34.80
C LYS A 237 4.64 11.33 35.24
N LYS A 238 5.72 10.54 35.21
CA LYS A 238 5.74 9.13 35.60
C LYS A 238 5.13 8.94 36.97
N GLU A 239 3.87 8.49 37.07
CA GLU A 239 3.57 7.47 38.07
C GLU A 239 4.24 6.21 37.53
N GLU A 240 5.11 5.56 38.30
CA GLU A 240 5.80 4.32 37.93
C GLU A 240 4.77 3.23 37.65
N GLU A 241 4.19 3.20 36.45
CA GLU A 241 3.55 2.01 35.96
C GLU A 241 4.66 0.99 35.75
N LYS A 242 4.90 0.14 36.76
CA LYS A 242 5.73 -1.05 36.63
C LYS A 242 5.25 -1.78 35.37
N PHE A 243 6.18 -1.97 34.43
CA PHE A 243 5.91 -2.68 33.18
C PHE A 243 5.56 -4.14 33.51
N ASN A 244 4.29 -4.38 33.83
CA ASN A 244 3.78 -5.66 34.25
C ASN A 244 3.14 -6.33 33.04
N ILE A 245 3.88 -7.26 32.40
CA ILE A 245 3.34 -8.06 31.32
C ILE A 245 2.42 -9.12 31.91
N ASN A 246 1.13 -8.99 31.69
CA ASN A 246 0.18 -10.03 32.06
C ASN A 246 0.49 -11.35 31.32
N ARG A 247 0.30 -12.49 31.96
CA ARG A 247 0.50 -13.83 31.37
C ARG A 247 -0.12 -13.95 29.95
N ARG A 248 -1.31 -13.39 29.76
CA ARG A 248 -1.98 -13.37 28.45
C ARG A 248 -1.21 -12.56 27.39
N GLU A 249 -0.67 -11.42 27.76
CA GLU A 249 0.15 -10.59 26.84
C GLU A 249 1.46 -11.30 26.45
N ALA A 250 2.08 -12.00 27.40
CA ALA A 250 3.26 -12.81 27.12
C ALA A 250 2.96 -13.95 26.13
N ILE A 251 1.85 -14.67 26.33
CA ILE A 251 1.43 -15.76 25.43
C ILE A 251 1.19 -15.23 24.01
N TYR A 252 0.46 -14.11 23.84
CA TYR A 252 0.26 -13.52 22.51
C TYR A 252 1.56 -13.00 21.89
N GLY A 253 2.49 -12.46 22.71
CA GLY A 253 3.81 -12.02 22.25
C GLY A 253 4.66 -13.18 21.73
N ILE A 254 4.77 -14.26 22.52
CA ILE A 254 5.51 -15.48 22.12
C ILE A 254 4.85 -16.11 20.89
N GLY A 255 3.52 -16.25 20.88
CA GLY A 255 2.78 -16.77 19.74
C GLY A 255 2.99 -15.94 18.47
N ALA A 256 3.02 -14.61 18.58
CA ALA A 256 3.30 -13.72 17.44
C ALA A 256 4.73 -13.89 16.91
N LEU A 257 5.72 -14.06 17.78
CA LEU A 257 7.11 -14.32 17.39
C LEU A 257 7.27 -15.70 16.73
N ALA A 258 6.64 -16.73 17.26
CA ALA A 258 6.64 -18.07 16.66
C ALA A 258 5.97 -18.06 15.27
N LEU A 259 4.82 -17.40 15.14
CA LEU A 259 4.14 -17.23 13.86
C LEU A 259 4.96 -16.39 12.88
N PHE A 260 5.65 -15.35 13.35
CA PHE A 260 6.58 -14.58 12.52
C PHE A 260 7.70 -15.47 11.97
N ALA A 261 8.36 -16.25 12.80
CA ALA A 261 9.44 -17.15 12.38
C ALA A 261 8.94 -18.21 11.39
N GLY A 262 7.82 -18.88 11.69
CA GLY A 262 7.20 -19.86 10.80
C GLY A 262 6.78 -19.26 9.45
N ALA A 263 6.14 -18.08 9.47
CA ALA A 263 5.73 -17.38 8.27
C ALA A 263 6.93 -16.86 7.45
N TYR A 264 8.02 -16.44 8.09
CA TYR A 264 9.26 -16.07 7.43
C TYR A 264 9.85 -17.25 6.62
N MET A 265 9.96 -18.41 7.24
CA MET A 265 10.44 -19.65 6.58
C MET A 265 9.50 -20.09 5.45
N ALA A 266 8.18 -20.04 5.69
CA ALA A 266 7.17 -20.33 4.67
C ALA A 266 7.26 -19.36 3.48
N GLY A 267 7.49 -18.07 3.73
CA GLY A 267 7.68 -17.04 2.70
C GLY A 267 8.88 -17.35 1.80
N ILE A 268 10.03 -17.71 2.38
CA ILE A 268 11.22 -18.11 1.63
C ILE A 268 10.93 -19.33 0.74
N LYS A 269 10.25 -20.34 1.28
CA LYS A 269 9.89 -21.55 0.52
C LYS A 269 8.94 -21.21 -0.62
N PHE A 270 7.90 -20.42 -0.35
CA PHE A 270 6.92 -19.99 -1.35
C PHE A 270 7.58 -19.25 -2.51
N VAL A 271 8.51 -18.33 -2.22
CA VAL A 271 9.29 -17.61 -3.24
C VAL A 271 10.09 -18.57 -4.12
N LYS A 272 10.73 -19.60 -3.54
CA LYS A 272 11.50 -20.59 -4.31
C LYS A 272 10.61 -21.47 -5.21
N ASP A 273 9.43 -21.86 -4.74
CA ASP A 273 8.52 -22.73 -5.51
C ASP A 273 7.83 -22.00 -6.66
N THR A 274 7.54 -20.70 -6.48
CA THR A 274 6.87 -19.87 -7.49
C THR A 274 7.75 -19.61 -8.71
N THR A 275 9.07 -19.58 -8.53
CA THR A 275 10.05 -19.40 -9.62
C THR A 275 9.93 -20.46 -10.72
N LYS A 276 9.38 -21.63 -10.43
CA LYS A 276 9.29 -22.77 -11.36
C LYS A 276 8.07 -22.73 -12.29
N LYS A 277 7.01 -21.94 -11.98
CA LYS A 277 5.70 -22.09 -12.63
C LYS A 277 5.35 -21.08 -13.72
N ILE A 278 6.05 -19.94 -13.83
CA ILE A 278 5.60 -18.85 -14.72
C ILE A 278 6.56 -18.68 -15.88
N LYS A 279 6.16 -19.15 -17.07
CA LYS A 279 6.84 -18.94 -18.35
C LYS A 279 5.97 -18.03 -19.24
N ASP A 280 6.60 -17.19 -20.05
CA ASP A 280 5.99 -16.43 -21.16
C ASP A 280 5.13 -15.19 -20.81
N ILE A 281 5.37 -14.53 -19.65
CA ILE A 281 4.72 -13.27 -19.31
C ILE A 281 5.62 -12.08 -19.63
N ILE A 282 5.01 -11.04 -20.20
CA ILE A 282 5.70 -9.78 -20.50
C ILE A 282 5.48 -8.81 -19.36
N LEU A 283 6.57 -8.42 -18.72
CA LEU A 283 6.56 -7.53 -17.58
C LEU A 283 6.73 -6.07 -17.99
N PRO A 284 6.19 -5.11 -17.20
CA PRO A 284 6.43 -3.69 -17.44
C PRO A 284 7.91 -3.32 -17.27
N PRO A 285 8.40 -2.28 -18.00
CA PRO A 285 9.77 -1.83 -17.89
C PRO A 285 10.11 -1.42 -16.44
N GLY A 286 11.23 -1.92 -15.93
CA GLY A 286 11.65 -1.78 -14.54
C GLY A 286 11.27 -2.97 -13.64
N ALA A 287 10.42 -3.88 -14.09
CA ALA A 287 10.22 -5.16 -13.39
C ALA A 287 11.41 -6.10 -13.68
N GLU A 288 11.93 -6.72 -12.62
CA GLU A 288 13.13 -7.57 -12.74
C GLU A 288 12.81 -8.98 -13.24
N ASN A 289 11.85 -9.64 -12.58
CA ASN A 289 11.37 -10.97 -12.95
C ASN A 289 9.96 -11.22 -12.42
N THR A 290 9.33 -12.29 -12.89
CA THR A 290 7.97 -12.69 -12.54
C THR A 290 7.81 -13.02 -11.06
N THR A 291 8.77 -13.73 -10.48
CA THR A 291 8.77 -14.10 -9.06
C THR A 291 8.77 -12.87 -8.15
N ARG A 292 9.63 -11.89 -8.47
CA ARG A 292 9.68 -10.66 -7.72
C ARG A 292 8.38 -9.86 -7.88
N MET A 293 7.87 -9.79 -9.10
CA MET A 293 6.62 -9.09 -9.39
C MET A 293 5.46 -9.70 -8.59
N GLU A 294 5.32 -11.04 -8.57
CA GLU A 294 4.29 -11.74 -7.82
C GLU A 294 4.38 -11.51 -6.31
N ASN A 295 5.60 -11.55 -5.76
CA ASN A 295 5.81 -11.42 -4.33
C ASN A 295 5.80 -9.96 -3.82
N THR A 296 5.96 -8.98 -4.72
CA THR A 296 6.09 -7.57 -4.34
C THR A 296 4.90 -6.73 -4.78
N CYS A 297 4.21 -7.09 -5.86
CA CYS A 297 3.06 -6.35 -6.36
C CYS A 297 1.91 -6.33 -5.34
N LEU A 298 1.38 -5.13 -5.06
CA LEU A 298 0.28 -4.92 -4.12
C LEU A 298 -1.11 -5.03 -4.77
N ASN A 299 -1.18 -5.17 -6.09
CA ASN A 299 -2.44 -5.08 -6.86
C ASN A 299 -3.21 -3.78 -6.62
N CYS A 300 -2.51 -2.70 -6.30
CA CYS A 300 -3.13 -1.38 -6.11
C CYS A 300 -3.59 -0.73 -7.43
N ASN A 301 -3.23 -1.32 -8.57
CA ASN A 301 -3.59 -0.90 -9.94
C ASN A 301 -3.18 0.54 -10.32
N LEU A 302 -2.32 1.21 -9.55
CA LEU A 302 -1.84 2.55 -9.86
C LEU A 302 -1.16 2.63 -11.22
N CYS A 303 -0.27 1.67 -11.53
CA CYS A 303 0.42 1.60 -12.82
C CYS A 303 -0.55 1.35 -13.98
N VAL A 304 -1.62 0.54 -13.76
CA VAL A 304 -2.66 0.27 -14.76
C VAL A 304 -3.43 1.55 -15.10
N LYS A 305 -3.88 2.29 -14.08
CA LYS A 305 -4.64 3.54 -14.24
C LYS A 305 -3.82 4.64 -14.91
N ASN A 306 -2.52 4.72 -14.59
CA ASN A 306 -1.62 5.75 -15.11
C ASN A 306 -0.91 5.33 -16.41
N CYS A 307 -1.17 4.14 -16.94
CA CYS A 307 -0.61 3.71 -18.22
C CYS A 307 -1.16 4.57 -19.36
N THR A 308 -0.27 5.26 -20.08
CA THR A 308 -0.64 6.16 -21.20
C THR A 308 -1.42 5.43 -22.28
N ASN A 309 -0.98 4.24 -22.65
CA ASN A 309 -1.58 3.44 -23.73
C ASN A 309 -2.50 2.32 -23.23
N LYS A 310 -2.76 2.22 -21.90
CA LYS A 310 -3.69 1.26 -21.28
C LYS A 310 -3.38 -0.23 -21.57
N ILE A 311 -2.11 -0.58 -21.78
CA ILE A 311 -1.69 -1.96 -22.09
C ILE A 311 -1.38 -2.79 -20.85
N LEU A 312 -1.42 -2.20 -19.67
CA LEU A 312 -1.18 -2.94 -18.43
C LEU A 312 -2.48 -3.59 -17.97
N LYS A 313 -2.46 -4.91 -17.88
CA LYS A 313 -3.55 -5.72 -17.35
C LYS A 313 -3.42 -5.86 -15.84
N PRO A 314 -4.48 -5.65 -15.05
CA PRO A 314 -4.48 -5.92 -13.62
C PRO A 314 -4.28 -7.41 -13.35
N ALA A 315 -3.96 -7.75 -12.10
CA ALA A 315 -3.92 -9.13 -11.66
C ALA A 315 -5.26 -9.82 -11.95
N ASP A 316 -5.19 -11.03 -12.47
CA ASP A 316 -6.34 -11.88 -12.83
C ASP A 316 -6.20 -13.28 -12.19
N GLU A 317 -7.10 -14.21 -12.57
CA GLU A 317 -7.09 -15.58 -12.06
C GLU A 317 -5.79 -16.34 -12.38
N ASN A 318 -5.13 -16.00 -13.50
CA ASN A 318 -3.91 -16.64 -13.94
C ASN A 318 -2.68 -16.05 -13.25
N PHE A 319 -2.69 -14.72 -13.00
CA PHE A 319 -1.53 -14.00 -12.49
C PHE A 319 -1.89 -13.01 -11.39
N ASN A 320 -1.30 -13.19 -10.22
CA ASN A 320 -1.52 -12.35 -9.04
C ASN A 320 -0.77 -11.00 -9.10
N PHE A 321 -0.40 -10.51 -10.29
CA PHE A 321 0.34 -9.26 -10.47
C PHE A 321 0.05 -8.61 -11.82
N VAL A 322 0.39 -7.33 -11.93
CA VAL A 322 0.20 -6.56 -13.16
C VAL A 322 1.23 -6.97 -14.22
N HIS A 323 0.77 -7.20 -15.43
CA HIS A 323 1.58 -7.58 -16.60
C HIS A 323 1.18 -6.78 -17.85
N ILE A 324 1.95 -6.90 -18.92
CA ILE A 324 1.65 -6.28 -20.22
C ILE A 324 0.80 -7.24 -21.06
N ASP A 325 -0.29 -6.71 -21.60
CA ASP A 325 -1.15 -7.38 -22.57
C ASP A 325 -1.30 -6.48 -23.81
N TYR A 326 -0.66 -6.85 -24.91
CA TYR A 326 -0.70 -6.09 -26.15
C TYR A 326 -2.04 -6.18 -26.90
N SER A 327 -2.99 -6.96 -26.43
CA SER A 327 -4.37 -6.96 -26.94
C SER A 327 -5.20 -5.81 -26.36
N GLN A 328 -4.70 -5.13 -25.31
CA GLN A 328 -5.40 -4.07 -24.60
C GLN A 328 -4.94 -2.67 -24.99
N GLY A 329 -5.81 -1.70 -24.77
CA GLY A 329 -5.53 -0.29 -24.97
C GLY A 329 -5.09 0.02 -26.39
N LYS A 330 -3.98 0.76 -26.51
CA LYS A 330 -3.38 1.09 -27.82
C LYS A 330 -2.48 -0.01 -28.39
N GLY A 331 -2.36 -1.16 -27.71
CA GLY A 331 -1.58 -2.31 -28.17
C GLY A 331 -0.06 -2.17 -28.12
N TYR A 332 0.51 -1.08 -27.60
CA TYR A 332 1.96 -0.90 -27.52
C TYR A 332 2.38 -0.08 -26.29
N CYS A 333 3.62 -0.31 -25.81
CA CYS A 333 4.23 0.49 -24.75
C CYS A 333 4.84 1.77 -25.33
N GLU A 334 4.39 2.92 -24.85
CA GLU A 334 4.86 4.22 -25.30
C GLU A 334 6.36 4.39 -25.05
N PHE A 335 7.12 4.76 -26.11
CA PHE A 335 8.58 4.86 -26.06
C PHE A 335 9.04 5.94 -25.07
N ASN A 336 8.39 7.09 -25.09
CA ASN A 336 8.70 8.26 -24.26
C ASN A 336 7.87 8.29 -22.95
N CYS A 337 7.70 7.12 -22.30
CA CYS A 337 6.93 7.00 -21.09
C CYS A 337 7.55 6.00 -20.12
N ASN A 338 7.73 6.41 -18.85
CA ASN A 338 8.17 5.56 -17.74
C ASN A 338 7.22 5.61 -16.53
N LYS A 339 5.96 6.07 -16.71
CA LYS A 339 4.99 6.32 -15.63
C LYS A 339 4.75 5.11 -14.73
N CYS A 340 4.68 3.89 -15.27
CA CYS A 340 4.46 2.68 -14.48
C CYS A 340 5.58 2.44 -13.44
N SER A 341 6.82 2.78 -13.77
CA SER A 341 7.97 2.63 -12.87
C SER A 341 8.03 3.76 -11.83
N THR A 342 7.69 4.98 -12.21
CA THR A 342 7.73 6.14 -11.28
C THR A 342 6.64 6.10 -10.25
N ILE A 343 5.46 5.55 -10.59
CA ILE A 343 4.29 5.54 -9.70
C ILE A 343 4.19 4.30 -8.81
N CYS A 344 5.02 3.26 -9.03
CA CYS A 344 4.93 2.02 -8.26
C CYS A 344 5.37 2.24 -6.80
N PRO A 345 4.44 2.22 -5.82
CA PRO A 345 4.78 2.54 -4.43
C PRO A 345 5.47 1.37 -3.71
N ALA A 346 5.28 0.16 -4.21
CA ALA A 346 5.85 -1.06 -3.63
C ALA A 346 7.25 -1.40 -4.13
N GLY A 347 7.73 -0.72 -5.20
CA GLY A 347 8.98 -1.08 -5.86
C GLY A 347 8.94 -2.43 -6.59
N ALA A 348 7.75 -2.97 -6.87
CA ALA A 348 7.58 -4.15 -7.72
C ALA A 348 8.08 -3.86 -9.14
N ILE A 349 7.83 -2.64 -9.61
CA ILE A 349 8.44 -2.03 -10.79
C ILE A 349 9.46 -1.04 -10.26
N LYS A 350 10.75 -1.31 -10.48
CA LYS A 350 11.85 -0.44 -10.07
C LYS A 350 11.76 0.91 -10.79
N ARG A 351 12.01 2.00 -10.08
CA ARG A 351 12.08 3.34 -10.68
C ARG A 351 13.26 3.41 -11.63
N ILE A 352 12.99 3.71 -12.88
CA ILE A 352 13.99 3.89 -13.93
C ILE A 352 13.78 5.24 -14.60
N SER A 353 14.90 5.85 -15.05
CA SER A 353 14.84 7.06 -15.86
C SER A 353 14.22 6.77 -17.23
N LEU A 354 13.81 7.81 -17.95
CA LEU A 354 13.29 7.65 -19.31
C LEU A 354 14.35 7.02 -20.23
N GLU A 355 15.60 7.46 -20.14
CA GLU A 355 16.71 6.91 -20.90
C GLU A 355 16.97 5.43 -20.61
N GLN A 356 16.92 5.03 -19.32
CA GLN A 356 17.03 3.63 -18.93
C GLN A 356 15.86 2.80 -19.49
N LYS A 357 14.63 3.35 -19.47
CA LYS A 357 13.46 2.69 -20.04
C LYS A 357 13.60 2.45 -21.54
N GLN A 358 14.10 3.42 -22.28
CA GLN A 358 14.32 3.33 -23.73
C GLN A 358 15.33 2.27 -24.14
N LYS A 359 16.24 1.93 -23.21
CA LYS A 359 17.24 0.84 -23.38
C LYS A 359 16.77 -0.50 -22.77
N THR A 360 15.65 -0.50 -22.00
CA THR A 360 15.16 -1.70 -21.32
C THR A 360 14.39 -2.58 -22.27
N ARG A 361 14.91 -3.77 -22.53
CA ARG A 361 14.22 -4.79 -23.30
C ARG A 361 13.19 -5.50 -22.43
N ILE A 362 11.91 -5.44 -22.83
CA ILE A 362 10.77 -6.09 -22.11
C ILE A 362 10.26 -7.32 -22.85
N ALA A 363 10.37 -7.34 -24.16
CA ALA A 363 9.93 -8.42 -25.03
C ALA A 363 10.71 -8.38 -26.36
N MET A 364 10.39 -9.26 -27.29
CA MET A 364 10.96 -9.27 -28.61
C MET A 364 9.86 -9.46 -29.67
N ALA A 365 9.99 -8.75 -30.79
CA ALA A 365 9.10 -8.89 -31.93
C ALA A 365 9.55 -10.03 -32.85
N TYR A 366 8.60 -10.77 -33.41
CA TYR A 366 8.80 -11.80 -34.43
C TYR A 366 7.90 -11.50 -35.61
N ILE A 367 8.46 -11.60 -36.81
CA ILE A 367 7.73 -11.41 -38.07
C ILE A 367 7.47 -12.77 -38.69
N HIS A 368 6.21 -13.07 -38.97
CA HIS A 368 5.77 -14.27 -39.66
C HIS A 368 5.96 -14.06 -41.16
N GLU A 369 6.97 -14.70 -41.75
CA GLU A 369 7.34 -14.55 -43.15
C GLU A 369 6.18 -14.85 -44.11
N ASN A 370 5.37 -15.88 -43.80
CA ASN A 370 4.22 -16.32 -44.59
C ASN A 370 3.05 -15.32 -44.64
N ILE A 371 3.05 -14.34 -43.72
CA ILE A 371 1.97 -13.35 -43.56
C ILE A 371 2.47 -11.93 -43.90
N CYS A 372 3.76 -11.76 -44.03
CA CYS A 372 4.37 -10.46 -44.29
C CYS A 372 4.20 -10.07 -45.76
N HIS A 373 3.58 -8.93 -46.00
CA HIS A 373 3.38 -8.37 -47.36
C HIS A 373 4.40 -7.28 -47.70
N GLU A 374 5.55 -7.22 -47.04
CA GLU A 374 6.70 -6.36 -47.37
C GLU A 374 6.36 -4.84 -47.47
N CYS A 375 5.30 -4.40 -46.84
CA CYS A 375 4.79 -3.02 -46.93
C CYS A 375 5.65 -1.95 -46.24
N GLY A 376 6.64 -2.32 -45.43
CA GLY A 376 7.61 -1.41 -44.77
C GLY A 376 7.07 -0.56 -43.62
N VAL A 377 5.78 -0.56 -43.30
CA VAL A 377 5.19 0.29 -42.25
C VAL A 377 5.82 0.04 -40.89
N CYS A 378 6.16 -1.21 -40.56
CA CYS A 378 6.81 -1.54 -39.29
C CYS A 378 8.23 -0.97 -39.16
N VAL A 379 8.90 -0.76 -40.29
CA VAL A 379 10.26 -0.16 -40.36
C VAL A 379 10.21 1.31 -40.00
N SER A 380 9.32 2.07 -40.64
CA SER A 380 9.19 3.52 -40.44
C SER A 380 8.67 3.87 -39.02
N GLU A 381 7.84 3.01 -38.43
CA GLU A 381 7.23 3.23 -37.12
C GLU A 381 8.04 2.69 -35.92
N CYS A 382 9.18 2.04 -36.19
CA CYS A 382 10.02 1.48 -35.13
C CYS A 382 10.83 2.57 -34.40
N PRO A 383 10.54 2.89 -33.11
CA PRO A 383 11.20 3.99 -32.41
C PRO A 383 12.68 3.73 -32.09
N THR A 384 13.13 2.48 -32.17
CA THR A 384 14.53 2.10 -31.94
C THR A 384 15.26 1.74 -33.25
N HIS A 385 14.59 1.88 -34.40
CA HIS A 385 15.13 1.44 -35.70
C HIS A 385 15.64 -0.01 -35.68
N ALA A 386 14.95 -0.87 -34.90
CA ALA A 386 15.31 -2.28 -34.78
C ALA A 386 14.76 -3.15 -35.93
N ILE A 387 13.99 -2.59 -36.83
CA ILE A 387 13.44 -3.32 -37.99
C ILE A 387 14.03 -2.74 -39.25
N SER A 388 14.57 -3.60 -40.08
CA SER A 388 15.11 -3.26 -41.41
C SER A 388 14.43 -4.11 -42.47
N GLN A 389 14.39 -3.61 -43.69
CA GLN A 389 13.84 -4.29 -44.85
C GLN A 389 14.88 -4.28 -45.97
N PRO A 390 15.82 -5.23 -45.98
CA PRO A 390 16.86 -5.27 -46.99
C PRO A 390 16.28 -5.55 -48.38
N ASN A 391 16.58 -4.69 -49.34
CA ASN A 391 16.19 -4.84 -50.75
C ASN A 391 14.69 -5.04 -51.01
N GLY A 392 13.81 -4.44 -50.16
CA GLY A 392 12.35 -4.56 -50.31
C GLY A 392 11.79 -5.95 -49.99
N LYS A 393 12.60 -6.84 -49.40
CA LYS A 393 12.17 -8.16 -48.96
C LYS A 393 11.50 -8.12 -47.56
N ILE A 394 11.18 -9.30 -47.07
CA ILE A 394 10.60 -9.48 -45.74
C ILE A 394 11.38 -8.70 -44.68
N ALA A 395 10.66 -7.94 -43.86
CA ALA A 395 11.27 -7.15 -42.80
C ALA A 395 11.93 -8.06 -41.73
N GLN A 396 13.09 -7.66 -41.26
CA GLN A 396 13.88 -8.41 -40.29
C GLN A 396 14.04 -7.59 -39.00
N VAL A 397 14.01 -8.27 -37.86
CA VAL A 397 14.15 -7.65 -36.54
C VAL A 397 15.55 -7.83 -36.00
N ASP A 398 16.25 -6.72 -35.77
CA ASP A 398 17.52 -6.73 -35.02
C ASP A 398 17.19 -6.88 -33.51
N GLY A 399 17.40 -8.09 -32.99
CA GLY A 399 17.17 -8.40 -31.59
C GLY A 399 18.04 -7.59 -30.64
N SER A 400 19.16 -7.01 -31.06
CA SER A 400 20.02 -6.17 -30.21
C SER A 400 19.39 -4.80 -29.91
N LYS A 401 18.64 -4.25 -30.87
CA LYS A 401 17.98 -2.94 -30.79
C LYS A 401 16.53 -3.03 -30.39
N CYS A 402 15.87 -4.19 -30.57
CA CYS A 402 14.47 -4.36 -30.26
C CYS A 402 14.23 -4.34 -28.74
N ILE A 403 13.39 -3.43 -28.26
CA ILE A 403 12.97 -3.35 -26.85
C ILE A 403 11.64 -4.05 -26.59
N GLY A 404 10.94 -4.55 -27.63
CA GLY A 404 9.68 -5.25 -27.49
C GLY A 404 8.49 -4.34 -27.14
N CYS A 405 8.49 -3.09 -27.58
CA CYS A 405 7.42 -2.13 -27.25
C CYS A 405 6.05 -2.49 -27.86
N GLY A 406 6.00 -3.28 -28.93
CA GLY A 406 4.76 -3.71 -29.59
C GLY A 406 4.21 -2.74 -30.64
N LYS A 407 4.85 -1.61 -30.92
CA LYS A 407 4.35 -0.63 -31.90
C LYS A 407 4.25 -1.24 -33.30
N CYS A 408 5.24 -2.01 -33.72
CA CYS A 408 5.25 -2.71 -35.00
C CYS A 408 4.07 -3.69 -35.15
N LYS A 409 3.68 -4.42 -34.09
CA LYS A 409 2.51 -5.29 -34.08
C LYS A 409 1.21 -4.48 -34.30
N THR A 410 1.11 -3.33 -33.65
CA THR A 410 -0.10 -2.50 -33.71
C THR A 410 -0.30 -1.85 -35.08
N VAL A 411 0.79 -1.45 -35.73
CA VAL A 411 0.71 -0.77 -37.05
C VAL A 411 0.69 -1.74 -38.24
N CYS A 412 0.91 -3.03 -37.99
CA CYS A 412 0.90 -4.03 -39.07
C CYS A 412 -0.53 -4.32 -39.54
N PRO A 413 -0.93 -3.94 -40.78
CA PRO A 413 -2.27 -4.15 -41.27
C PRO A 413 -2.59 -5.64 -41.49
N PHE A 414 -1.56 -6.46 -41.72
CA PHE A 414 -1.69 -7.89 -42.00
C PHE A 414 -1.52 -8.76 -40.75
N LYS A 415 -1.31 -8.17 -39.57
CA LYS A 415 -1.08 -8.88 -38.30
C LYS A 415 0.06 -9.92 -38.37
N ALA A 416 1.07 -9.65 -39.19
CA ALA A 416 2.20 -10.53 -39.41
C ALA A 416 3.25 -10.48 -38.28
N ILE A 417 3.01 -9.72 -37.21
CA ILE A 417 4.01 -9.49 -36.14
C ILE A 417 3.46 -9.90 -34.79
N ASP A 418 4.17 -10.79 -34.11
CA ASP A 418 3.93 -11.16 -32.73
C ASP A 418 5.02 -10.67 -31.79
N ILE A 419 4.64 -10.49 -30.52
CA ILE A 419 5.55 -10.09 -29.45
C ILE A 419 5.58 -11.23 -28.43
N SER A 420 6.77 -11.72 -28.13
CA SER A 420 6.98 -12.77 -27.15
C SER A 420 7.87 -12.30 -25.98
N ALA A 421 7.68 -12.91 -24.83
CA ALA A 421 8.55 -12.70 -23.68
C ALA A 421 9.98 -13.14 -23.99
N ILE A 422 10.96 -12.41 -23.45
CA ILE A 422 12.37 -12.81 -23.57
C ILE A 422 12.60 -13.94 -22.56
N LYS A 423 13.02 -15.10 -23.02
CA LYS A 423 13.55 -16.14 -22.14
C LYS A 423 14.83 -15.59 -21.51
N LYS A 424 14.73 -15.03 -20.31
CA LYS A 424 15.92 -14.74 -19.51
C LYS A 424 16.55 -16.09 -19.19
N GLN A 425 17.79 -16.29 -19.63
CA GLN A 425 18.63 -17.36 -19.11
C GLN A 425 18.63 -17.21 -17.57
N SER A 426 18.14 -18.24 -16.91
CA SER A 426 18.03 -18.38 -15.45
C SER A 426 19.40 -18.33 -14.80
#